data_269a2665b1960b40bf585819c42d8c8e
#
_entry.id   269a2665b1960b40bf585819c42d8c8e
#
_cell.length_a   1.000
_cell.length_b   1.000
_cell.length_c   1.000
_cell.angle_alpha   90.00
_cell.angle_beta   90.00
_cell.angle_gamma   90.00
#
_symmetry.space_group_name_H-M   'P 1'
#
loop_
_entity.id
_entity.type
_entity.pdbx_description
1 polymer ?
#
loop_
_entity_poly.entity_id
_entity_poly.type
_entity_poly.pdbx_seq_one_letter_code
_entity_poly.pdbx_strand_id
1 'polypeptide(L)'
;MQFFVDTANLDHIKEAAELGILDGVTTNPSLMAKEGISGEKNILKHYRAICEIVGEGRDVSAEVISTDFKGIVAEGKKLADLHPNIVVKVPMIREGVKAIAYFTESNIKTNCTLVFSAGQAILAAKAGATYLSPFIGRIDDIGWHGMSLIKEIVEIYNNAGYETAILAASIRSPLHIIEAAKAGADVVTCPLSAILGLFHHPLTDIGLEKFLADYRKVNPE
;
A
#
# COMPACT_ATOMS: atom_id res chain seq x y z
N MET A 1 4.99 -7.25 -9.35
CA MET A 1 4.78 -6.38 -8.18
C MET A 1 3.66 -5.41 -8.49
N GLN A 2 2.66 -5.35 -7.64
CA GLN A 2 1.54 -4.41 -7.75
C GLN A 2 1.91 -3.01 -7.22
N PHE A 3 1.28 -1.97 -7.78
CA PHE A 3 1.45 -0.58 -7.35
C PHE A 3 0.20 -0.07 -6.63
N PHE A 4 0.35 0.22 -5.35
CA PHE A 4 -0.65 0.94 -4.56
C PHE A 4 -0.19 2.37 -4.32
N VAL A 5 -1.11 3.33 -4.31
CA VAL A 5 -0.82 4.70 -3.89
C VAL A 5 -1.16 4.89 -2.42
N ASP A 6 -0.23 5.46 -1.64
CA ASP A 6 -0.40 5.73 -0.20
C ASP A 6 -0.87 7.17 0.01
N THR A 7 -2.18 7.37 -0.04
CA THR A 7 -2.78 8.71 0.07
C THR A 7 -4.26 8.65 0.42
N ALA A 8 -4.77 9.73 1.04
CA ALA A 8 -6.20 10.00 1.17
C ALA A 8 -6.67 11.11 0.20
N ASN A 9 -5.77 11.69 -0.60
CA ASN A 9 -6.11 12.73 -1.57
C ASN A 9 -6.74 12.12 -2.82
N LEU A 10 -7.99 12.49 -3.11
CA LEU A 10 -8.75 11.93 -4.23
C LEU A 10 -8.17 12.28 -5.60
N ASP A 11 -7.54 13.45 -5.74
CA ASP A 11 -6.95 13.86 -7.01
C ASP A 11 -5.66 13.09 -7.31
N HIS A 12 -4.84 12.80 -6.28
CA HIS A 12 -3.70 11.90 -6.42
C HIS A 12 -4.12 10.49 -6.86
N ILE A 13 -5.25 9.97 -6.33
CA ILE A 13 -5.77 8.66 -6.68
C ILE A 13 -6.26 8.65 -8.14
N LYS A 14 -6.96 9.70 -8.59
CA LYS A 14 -7.40 9.85 -9.99
C LYS A 14 -6.20 9.89 -10.93
N GLU A 15 -5.20 10.71 -10.64
CA GLU A 15 -3.98 10.82 -11.44
C GLU A 15 -3.26 9.46 -11.55
N ALA A 16 -3.12 8.75 -10.43
CA ALA A 16 -2.54 7.41 -10.46
C ALA A 16 -3.38 6.41 -11.28
N ALA A 17 -4.71 6.51 -11.22
CA ALA A 17 -5.61 5.67 -12.01
C ALA A 17 -5.53 5.98 -13.51
N GLU A 18 -5.41 7.26 -13.90
CA GLU A 18 -5.24 7.70 -15.30
C GLU A 18 -3.92 7.20 -15.92
N LEU A 19 -2.87 6.98 -15.13
CA LEU A 19 -1.63 6.34 -15.59
C LEU A 19 -1.82 4.87 -16.00
N GLY A 20 -2.93 4.23 -15.61
CA GLY A 20 -3.23 2.83 -15.94
C GLY A 20 -2.39 1.80 -15.18
N ILE A 21 -1.66 2.22 -14.13
CA ILE A 21 -0.76 1.37 -13.35
C ILE A 21 -1.20 1.14 -11.90
N LEU A 22 -2.35 1.70 -11.51
CA LEU A 22 -2.86 1.62 -10.14
C LEU A 22 -3.55 0.28 -9.90
N ASP A 23 -3.05 -0.49 -8.92
CA ASP A 23 -3.64 -1.75 -8.48
C ASP A 23 -4.42 -1.65 -7.17
N GLY A 24 -4.20 -0.58 -6.39
CA GLY A 24 -4.90 -0.35 -5.13
C GLY A 24 -4.48 0.92 -4.40
N VAL A 25 -5.07 1.12 -3.23
CA VAL A 25 -4.82 2.30 -2.38
C VAL A 25 -4.61 1.88 -0.94
N THR A 26 -3.62 2.45 -0.27
CA THR A 26 -3.54 2.42 1.18
C THR A 26 -3.78 3.79 1.77
N THR A 27 -4.48 3.81 2.88
CA THR A 27 -4.67 5.00 3.69
C THR A 27 -4.26 4.74 5.14
N ASN A 28 -4.28 5.78 5.94
CA ASN A 28 -4.13 5.71 7.39
C ASN A 28 -4.72 6.97 8.04
N PRO A 29 -4.90 6.98 9.38
CA PRO A 29 -5.48 8.14 10.08
C PRO A 29 -4.73 9.45 9.85
N SER A 30 -3.40 9.39 9.72
CA SER A 30 -2.59 10.59 9.49
C SER A 30 -2.81 11.18 8.10
N LEU A 31 -2.98 10.35 7.08
CA LEU A 31 -3.31 10.78 5.71
C LEU A 31 -4.71 11.39 5.65
N MET A 32 -5.70 10.77 6.32
CA MET A 32 -7.05 11.33 6.44
C MET A 32 -7.04 12.70 7.13
N ALA A 33 -6.30 12.83 8.23
CA ALA A 33 -6.17 14.08 8.96
C ALA A 33 -5.51 15.18 8.12
N LYS A 34 -4.50 14.83 7.30
CA LYS A 34 -3.83 15.75 6.38
C LYS A 34 -4.76 16.35 5.34
N GLU A 35 -5.75 15.58 4.87
CA GLU A 35 -6.80 16.04 3.95
C GLU A 35 -7.97 16.72 4.67
N GLY A 36 -7.87 16.94 6.00
CA GLY A 36 -8.92 17.58 6.79
C GLY A 36 -10.15 16.70 7.02
N ILE A 37 -10.06 15.39 6.77
CA ILE A 37 -11.17 14.46 6.91
C ILE A 37 -11.29 14.01 8.36
N SER A 38 -12.37 14.37 8.99
CA SER A 38 -12.64 14.06 10.40
C SER A 38 -14.11 13.67 10.63
N GLY A 39 -14.33 12.92 11.70
CA GLY A 39 -15.63 12.38 12.06
C GLY A 39 -15.99 11.13 11.26
N GLU A 40 -16.53 10.14 11.96
CA GLU A 40 -16.77 8.80 11.43
C GLU A 40 -17.56 8.81 10.10
N LYS A 41 -18.64 9.58 10.04
CA LYS A 41 -19.49 9.67 8.83
C LYS A 41 -18.72 10.18 7.61
N ASN A 42 -17.85 11.17 7.80
CA ASN A 42 -17.05 11.74 6.71
C ASN A 42 -15.95 10.76 6.28
N ILE A 43 -15.31 10.08 7.22
CA ILE A 43 -14.29 9.06 6.96
C ILE A 43 -14.88 7.92 6.13
N LEU A 44 -16.04 7.38 6.51
CA LEU A 44 -16.70 6.30 5.76
C LEU A 44 -17.13 6.76 4.36
N LYS A 45 -17.68 7.99 4.23
CA LYS A 45 -18.00 8.57 2.93
C LYS A 45 -16.76 8.71 2.04
N HIS A 46 -15.63 9.11 2.63
CA HIS A 46 -14.37 9.29 1.92
C HIS A 46 -13.81 7.95 1.43
N TYR A 47 -13.81 6.90 2.25
CA TYR A 47 -13.44 5.55 1.84
C TYR A 47 -14.27 5.06 0.65
N ARG A 48 -15.59 5.30 0.68
CA ARG A 48 -16.46 4.95 -0.44
C ARG A 48 -16.07 5.68 -1.73
N ALA A 49 -15.79 6.99 -1.65
CA ALA A 49 -15.32 7.76 -2.79
C ALA A 49 -13.98 7.25 -3.35
N ILE A 50 -13.05 6.83 -2.48
CA ILE A 50 -11.81 6.18 -2.92
C ILE A 50 -12.13 4.89 -3.69
N CYS A 51 -12.98 4.02 -3.15
CA CYS A 51 -13.37 2.77 -3.81
C CYS A 51 -14.02 2.98 -5.17
N GLU A 52 -14.87 4.03 -5.31
CA GLU A 52 -15.51 4.41 -6.57
C GLU A 52 -14.49 4.85 -7.62
N ILE A 53 -13.45 5.62 -7.22
CA ILE A 53 -12.38 6.09 -8.12
C ILE A 53 -11.51 4.93 -8.61
N VAL A 54 -11.10 4.04 -7.71
CA VAL A 54 -10.20 2.93 -8.08
C VAL A 54 -10.90 1.87 -8.93
N GLY A 55 -12.22 1.75 -8.80
CA GLY A 55 -13.04 0.79 -9.53
C GLY A 55 -12.98 -0.63 -8.94
N GLU A 56 -13.76 -1.52 -9.52
CA GLU A 56 -13.92 -2.90 -9.02
C GLU A 56 -12.61 -3.70 -9.08
N GLY A 57 -12.44 -4.59 -8.10
CA GLY A 57 -11.32 -5.54 -8.05
C GLY A 57 -10.00 -4.96 -7.58
N ARG A 58 -9.95 -3.67 -7.19
CA ARG A 58 -8.75 -3.03 -6.64
C ARG A 58 -8.91 -2.79 -5.15
N ASP A 59 -7.96 -3.28 -4.37
CA ASP A 59 -8.03 -3.26 -2.92
C ASP A 59 -7.75 -1.86 -2.32
N VAL A 60 -8.55 -1.49 -1.31
CA VAL A 60 -8.43 -0.22 -0.57
C VAL A 60 -8.27 -0.51 0.91
N SER A 61 -7.08 -0.28 1.44
CA SER A 61 -6.77 -0.50 2.86
C SER A 61 -7.32 0.63 3.72
N ALA A 62 -8.31 0.30 4.57
CA ALA A 62 -8.98 1.18 5.53
C ALA A 62 -8.61 0.78 6.95
N GLU A 63 -7.98 1.69 7.71
CA GLU A 63 -7.37 1.38 9.01
C GLU A 63 -8.34 1.60 10.17
N VAL A 64 -8.41 0.60 11.08
CA VAL A 64 -9.12 0.68 12.36
C VAL A 64 -8.34 1.54 13.35
N ILE A 65 -9.05 2.15 14.31
CA ILE A 65 -8.46 3.01 15.35
C ILE A 65 -8.39 2.30 16.70
N SER A 66 -9.35 1.41 16.98
CA SER A 66 -9.39 0.65 18.23
C SER A 66 -8.13 -0.21 18.42
N THR A 67 -7.76 -0.41 19.67
CA THR A 67 -6.59 -1.21 20.08
C THR A 67 -6.97 -2.47 20.86
N ASP A 68 -8.22 -2.62 21.25
CA ASP A 68 -8.75 -3.84 21.86
C ASP A 68 -9.49 -4.71 20.82
N PHE A 69 -9.54 -6.01 21.06
CA PHE A 69 -10.11 -6.99 20.12
C PHE A 69 -11.56 -6.66 19.72
N LYS A 70 -12.43 -6.32 20.68
CA LYS A 70 -13.85 -6.07 20.40
C LYS A 70 -14.05 -4.82 19.55
N GLY A 71 -13.31 -3.77 19.86
CA GLY A 71 -13.31 -2.52 19.09
C GLY A 71 -12.80 -2.74 17.67
N ILE A 72 -11.64 -3.41 17.51
CA ILE A 72 -11.07 -3.74 16.19
C ILE A 72 -12.08 -4.52 15.35
N VAL A 73 -12.72 -5.55 15.91
CA VAL A 73 -13.72 -6.37 15.19
C VAL A 73 -14.94 -5.54 14.80
N ALA A 74 -15.46 -4.70 15.70
CA ALA A 74 -16.62 -3.87 15.41
C ALA A 74 -16.35 -2.85 14.29
N GLU A 75 -15.23 -2.14 14.39
CA GLU A 75 -14.80 -1.18 13.36
C GLU A 75 -14.49 -1.87 12.03
N GLY A 76 -13.75 -2.97 12.07
CA GLY A 76 -13.35 -3.69 10.86
C GLY A 76 -14.53 -4.25 10.08
N LYS A 77 -15.55 -4.81 10.75
CA LYS A 77 -16.80 -5.23 10.08
C LYS A 77 -17.50 -4.07 9.42
N LYS A 78 -17.62 -2.93 10.11
CA LYS A 78 -18.24 -1.73 9.57
C LYS A 78 -17.50 -1.20 8.33
N LEU A 79 -16.17 -1.29 8.32
CA LEU A 79 -15.37 -0.94 7.16
C LEU A 79 -15.56 -1.95 6.02
N ALA A 80 -15.50 -3.25 6.30
CA ALA A 80 -15.68 -4.31 5.30
C ALA A 80 -17.07 -4.25 4.62
N ASP A 81 -18.11 -3.92 5.37
CA ASP A 81 -19.48 -3.78 4.86
C ASP A 81 -19.67 -2.53 3.96
N LEU A 82 -18.70 -1.63 3.93
CA LEU A 82 -18.79 -0.39 3.17
C LEU A 82 -18.69 -0.59 1.67
N HIS A 83 -17.75 -1.43 1.22
CA HIS A 83 -17.49 -1.71 -0.20
C HIS A 83 -16.65 -2.99 -0.36
N PRO A 84 -16.87 -3.80 -1.42
CA PRO A 84 -16.12 -5.05 -1.67
C PRO A 84 -14.59 -4.88 -1.79
N ASN A 85 -14.13 -3.68 -2.18
CA ASN A 85 -12.70 -3.37 -2.31
C ASN A 85 -12.02 -3.14 -0.96
N ILE A 86 -12.78 -3.03 0.14
CA ILE A 86 -12.16 -2.71 1.44
C ILE A 86 -11.37 -3.90 1.97
N VAL A 87 -10.13 -3.60 2.32
CA VAL A 87 -9.23 -4.44 3.10
C VAL A 87 -9.06 -3.79 4.47
N VAL A 88 -9.43 -4.48 5.53
CA VAL A 88 -9.36 -3.95 6.90
C VAL A 88 -7.91 -3.89 7.34
N LYS A 89 -7.39 -2.68 7.55
CA LYS A 89 -6.01 -2.48 7.98
C LYS A 89 -5.93 -2.49 9.50
N VAL A 90 -5.13 -3.40 10.05
CA VAL A 90 -5.08 -3.74 11.48
C VAL A 90 -3.64 -3.61 12.00
N PRO A 91 -3.40 -2.90 13.12
CA PRO A 91 -2.05 -2.74 13.65
C PRO A 91 -1.49 -4.05 14.19
N MET A 92 -0.15 -4.22 14.08
CA MET A 92 0.60 -5.38 14.56
C MET A 92 0.74 -5.35 16.09
N ILE A 93 -0.37 -5.57 16.78
CA ILE A 93 -0.47 -5.74 18.23
C ILE A 93 -1.14 -7.08 18.56
N ARG A 94 -1.03 -7.54 19.79
CA ARG A 94 -1.60 -8.82 20.21
C ARG A 94 -3.09 -8.95 19.89
N GLU A 95 -3.89 -7.94 20.19
CA GLU A 95 -5.33 -7.93 19.92
C GLU A 95 -5.61 -7.78 18.40
N GLY A 96 -4.72 -7.11 17.66
CA GLY A 96 -4.76 -7.03 16.19
C GLY A 96 -4.56 -8.39 15.53
N VAL A 97 -3.57 -9.17 15.98
CA VAL A 97 -3.33 -10.54 15.46
C VAL A 97 -4.55 -11.45 15.69
N LYS A 98 -5.18 -11.38 16.87
CA LYS A 98 -6.43 -12.11 17.14
C LYS A 98 -7.57 -11.66 16.21
N ALA A 99 -7.67 -10.35 15.94
CA ALA A 99 -8.69 -9.82 15.04
C ALA A 99 -8.44 -10.25 13.59
N ILE A 100 -7.19 -10.30 13.13
CA ILE A 100 -6.83 -10.82 11.80
C ILE A 100 -7.31 -12.26 11.66
N ALA A 101 -7.01 -13.15 12.61
CA ALA A 101 -7.48 -14.54 12.59
C ALA A 101 -9.01 -14.61 12.51
N TYR A 102 -9.72 -13.81 13.31
CA TYR A 102 -11.16 -13.72 13.27
C TYR A 102 -11.69 -13.25 11.90
N PHE A 103 -11.07 -12.25 11.28
CA PHE A 103 -11.46 -11.74 9.96
C PHE A 103 -11.18 -12.77 8.86
N THR A 104 -10.08 -13.49 8.95
CA THR A 104 -9.74 -14.58 8.02
C THR A 104 -10.82 -15.67 8.04
N GLU A 105 -11.25 -16.13 9.21
CA GLU A 105 -12.37 -17.08 9.36
C GLU A 105 -13.70 -16.54 8.81
N SER A 106 -13.86 -15.21 8.79
CA SER A 106 -15.05 -14.51 8.28
C SER A 106 -14.92 -14.13 6.79
N ASN A 107 -13.88 -14.55 6.08
CA ASN A 107 -13.57 -14.16 4.69
C ASN A 107 -13.45 -12.65 4.47
N ILE A 108 -12.98 -11.91 5.47
CA ILE A 108 -12.70 -10.47 5.40
C ILE A 108 -11.19 -10.30 5.17
N LYS A 109 -10.82 -9.64 4.07
CA LYS A 109 -9.42 -9.33 3.75
C LYS A 109 -8.81 -8.40 4.80
N THR A 110 -7.57 -8.65 5.19
CA THR A 110 -6.84 -7.81 6.15
C THR A 110 -5.46 -7.39 5.66
N ASN A 111 -5.02 -6.22 6.12
CA ASN A 111 -3.66 -5.72 5.94
C ASN A 111 -3.04 -5.47 7.31
N CYS A 112 -2.09 -6.34 7.72
CA CYS A 112 -1.38 -6.17 8.98
C CYS A 112 -0.35 -5.05 8.85
N THR A 113 -0.55 -3.94 9.58
CA THR A 113 0.29 -2.74 9.48
C THR A 113 1.18 -2.51 10.70
N LEU A 114 2.13 -1.55 10.59
CA LEU A 114 3.11 -1.24 11.63
C LEU A 114 4.02 -2.44 11.94
N VAL A 115 4.50 -3.08 10.88
CA VAL A 115 5.41 -4.23 10.98
C VAL A 115 6.86 -3.75 10.84
N PHE A 116 7.71 -4.15 11.79
CA PHE A 116 9.11 -3.72 11.89
C PHE A 116 10.09 -4.87 12.14
N SER A 117 9.60 -6.14 12.15
CA SER A 117 10.47 -7.31 12.31
C SER A 117 9.89 -8.53 11.58
N ALA A 118 10.78 -9.47 11.23
CA ALA A 118 10.37 -10.73 10.64
C ALA A 118 9.55 -11.62 11.59
N GLY A 119 9.80 -11.54 12.91
CA GLY A 119 8.98 -12.22 13.90
C GLY A 119 7.52 -11.75 13.89
N GLN A 120 7.28 -10.43 13.74
CA GLN A 120 5.94 -9.88 13.55
C GLN A 120 5.31 -10.37 12.24
N ALA A 121 6.09 -10.45 11.15
CA ALA A 121 5.64 -10.95 9.87
C ALA A 121 5.14 -12.40 9.94
N ILE A 122 5.88 -13.28 10.63
CA ILE A 122 5.47 -14.66 10.86
C ILE A 122 4.12 -14.74 11.58
N LEU A 123 3.91 -13.94 12.63
CA LEU A 123 2.64 -13.93 13.37
C LEU A 123 1.46 -13.46 12.51
N ALA A 124 1.67 -12.44 11.67
CA ALA A 124 0.63 -11.94 10.76
C ALA A 124 0.24 -13.00 9.72
N ALA A 125 1.23 -13.67 9.11
CA ALA A 125 0.99 -14.74 8.16
C ALA A 125 0.26 -15.94 8.79
N LYS A 126 0.68 -16.35 9.99
CA LYS A 126 0.01 -17.42 10.75
C LYS A 126 -1.44 -17.09 11.11
N ALA A 127 -1.76 -15.82 11.29
CA ALA A 127 -3.13 -15.36 11.52
C ALA A 127 -3.97 -15.27 10.22
N GLY A 128 -3.36 -15.44 9.05
CA GLY A 128 -4.03 -15.41 7.75
C GLY A 128 -4.24 -14.01 7.16
N ALA A 129 -3.37 -13.04 7.50
CA ALA A 129 -3.42 -11.72 6.89
C ALA A 129 -3.31 -11.83 5.36
N THR A 130 -4.14 -11.07 4.61
CA THR A 130 -4.05 -10.99 3.15
C THR A 130 -2.80 -10.23 2.72
N TYR A 131 -2.54 -9.12 3.39
CA TYR A 131 -1.36 -8.28 3.20
C TYR A 131 -0.59 -8.07 4.49
N LEU A 132 0.71 -7.93 4.37
CA LEU A 132 1.62 -7.50 5.42
C LEU A 132 2.31 -6.21 5.01
N SER A 133 2.25 -5.17 5.82
CA SER A 133 2.88 -3.87 5.55
C SER A 133 4.12 -3.62 6.42
N PRO A 134 5.32 -4.10 6.04
CA PRO A 134 6.57 -3.69 6.67
C PRO A 134 6.94 -2.27 6.30
N PHE A 135 7.35 -1.46 7.29
CA PHE A 135 7.59 -0.02 7.17
C PHE A 135 9.05 0.31 6.95
N ILE A 136 9.53 0.16 5.70
CA ILE A 136 10.96 0.32 5.39
C ILE A 136 11.49 1.72 5.66
N GLY A 137 10.81 2.76 5.23
CA GLY A 137 11.28 4.14 5.42
C GLY A 137 11.37 4.56 6.88
N ARG A 138 10.49 4.06 7.78
CA ARG A 138 10.61 4.33 9.21
C ARG A 138 11.79 3.59 9.84
N ILE A 139 12.18 2.44 9.31
CA ILE A 139 13.40 1.74 9.74
C ILE A 139 14.63 2.53 9.32
N ASP A 140 14.63 3.08 8.09
CA ASP A 140 15.71 3.94 7.61
C ASP A 140 15.83 5.24 8.44
N ASP A 141 14.69 5.83 8.88
CA ASP A 141 14.65 7.03 9.72
C ASP A 141 15.43 6.87 11.05
N ILE A 142 15.59 5.64 11.54
CA ILE A 142 16.39 5.33 12.75
C ILE A 142 17.80 4.80 12.45
N GLY A 143 18.25 4.92 11.21
CA GLY A 143 19.61 4.54 10.79
C GLY A 143 19.81 3.04 10.54
N TRP A 144 18.75 2.28 10.35
CA TRP A 144 18.80 0.87 9.96
C TRP A 144 18.46 0.70 8.47
N HIS A 145 18.64 -0.50 7.95
CA HIS A 145 18.35 -0.80 6.54
C HIS A 145 16.99 -1.47 6.40
N GLY A 146 15.95 -0.69 6.11
CA GLY A 146 14.57 -1.19 5.99
C GLY A 146 14.40 -2.26 4.92
N MET A 147 15.14 -2.17 3.82
CA MET A 147 15.09 -3.17 2.75
C MET A 147 15.62 -4.55 3.16
N SER A 148 16.47 -4.63 4.19
CA SER A 148 16.92 -5.91 4.75
C SER A 148 15.76 -6.68 5.35
N LEU A 149 14.79 -5.99 5.97
CA LEU A 149 13.58 -6.61 6.51
C LEU A 149 12.71 -7.23 5.40
N ILE A 150 12.56 -6.56 4.25
CA ILE A 150 11.81 -7.12 3.11
C ILE A 150 12.44 -8.42 2.64
N LYS A 151 13.78 -8.43 2.44
CA LYS A 151 14.50 -9.63 1.98
C LYS A 151 14.34 -10.81 2.96
N GLU A 152 14.46 -10.53 4.26
CA GLU A 152 14.28 -11.53 5.32
C GLU A 152 12.86 -12.10 5.33
N ILE A 153 11.83 -11.26 5.20
CA ILE A 153 10.44 -11.71 5.15
C ILE A 153 10.16 -12.55 3.89
N VAL A 154 10.64 -12.10 2.72
CA VAL A 154 10.49 -12.84 1.45
C VAL A 154 11.12 -14.23 1.55
N GLU A 155 12.33 -14.34 2.10
CA GLU A 155 12.99 -15.62 2.31
C GLU A 155 12.19 -16.54 3.24
N ILE A 156 11.70 -16.02 4.37
CA ILE A 156 10.90 -16.76 5.34
C ILE A 156 9.58 -17.23 4.73
N TYR A 157 8.88 -16.34 4.01
CA TYR A 157 7.58 -16.66 3.42
C TYR A 157 7.70 -17.71 2.33
N ASN A 158 8.71 -17.62 1.47
CA ASN A 158 9.01 -18.63 0.46
C ASN A 158 9.33 -20.00 1.08
N ASN A 159 10.17 -20.03 2.14
CA ASN A 159 10.54 -21.27 2.80
C ASN A 159 9.37 -21.91 3.57
N ALA A 160 8.48 -21.11 4.13
CA ALA A 160 7.33 -21.58 4.91
C ALA A 160 6.06 -21.82 4.07
N GLY A 161 6.03 -21.37 2.81
CA GLY A 161 4.85 -21.43 1.94
C GLY A 161 3.70 -20.55 2.41
N TYR A 162 4.01 -19.35 2.96
CA TYR A 162 2.97 -18.39 3.34
C TYR A 162 2.43 -17.65 2.12
N GLU A 163 1.10 -17.52 2.05
CA GLU A 163 0.39 -16.85 0.95
C GLU A 163 0.14 -15.35 1.19
N THR A 164 0.45 -14.84 2.40
CA THR A 164 0.32 -13.42 2.74
C THR A 164 1.20 -12.56 1.84
N ALA A 165 0.61 -11.63 1.10
CA ALA A 165 1.34 -10.75 0.20
C ALA A 165 2.15 -9.70 0.97
N ILE A 166 3.42 -9.55 0.61
CA ILE A 166 4.35 -8.58 1.22
C ILE A 166 4.16 -7.23 0.53
N LEU A 167 3.56 -6.28 1.24
CA LEU A 167 3.28 -4.93 0.80
C LEU A 167 4.32 -3.97 1.39
N ALA A 168 5.38 -3.67 0.65
CA ALA A 168 6.43 -2.74 1.08
C ALA A 168 5.85 -1.34 1.28
N ALA A 169 5.87 -0.85 2.53
CA ALA A 169 5.23 0.39 2.95
C ALA A 169 6.22 1.43 3.48
N SER A 170 5.75 2.66 3.69
CA SER A 170 6.60 3.78 4.12
C SER A 170 7.72 4.08 3.13
N ILE A 171 7.40 4.01 1.84
CA ILE A 171 8.30 4.33 0.73
C ILE A 171 8.64 5.83 0.75
N ARG A 172 9.91 6.16 0.51
CA ARG A 172 10.43 7.53 0.52
C ARG A 172 10.92 8.02 -0.85
N SER A 173 11.23 7.11 -1.77
CA SER A 173 11.86 7.46 -3.04
C SER A 173 11.61 6.43 -4.13
N PRO A 174 11.85 6.78 -5.42
CA PRO A 174 11.85 5.81 -6.52
C PRO A 174 12.82 4.64 -6.30
N LEU A 175 13.95 4.88 -5.63
CA LEU A 175 14.93 3.83 -5.34
C LEU A 175 14.34 2.72 -4.45
N HIS A 176 13.56 3.09 -3.42
CA HIS A 176 12.87 2.11 -2.58
C HIS A 176 11.92 1.22 -3.39
N ILE A 177 11.24 1.77 -4.40
CA ILE A 177 10.35 0.99 -5.29
C ILE A 177 11.17 -0.06 -6.05
N ILE A 178 12.30 0.36 -6.64
CA ILE A 178 13.19 -0.53 -7.40
C ILE A 178 13.78 -1.62 -6.49
N GLU A 179 14.20 -1.25 -5.29
CA GLU A 179 14.79 -2.19 -4.34
C GLU A 179 13.75 -3.17 -3.78
N ALA A 180 12.51 -2.72 -3.52
CA ALA A 180 11.41 -3.59 -3.12
C ALA A 180 11.08 -4.63 -4.20
N ALA A 181 11.05 -4.19 -5.47
CA ALA A 181 10.87 -5.09 -6.61
C ALA A 181 11.99 -6.14 -6.71
N LYS A 182 13.25 -5.73 -6.56
CA LYS A 182 14.42 -6.64 -6.55
C LYS A 182 14.41 -7.60 -5.37
N ALA A 183 13.88 -7.16 -4.23
CA ALA A 183 13.80 -7.98 -3.03
C ALA A 183 12.66 -9.02 -3.11
N GLY A 184 11.74 -8.90 -4.06
CA GLY A 184 10.63 -9.84 -4.25
C GLY A 184 9.36 -9.45 -3.46
N ALA A 185 9.17 -8.17 -3.12
CA ALA A 185 7.90 -7.70 -2.58
C ALA A 185 6.77 -7.88 -3.61
N ASP A 186 5.60 -8.31 -3.16
CA ASP A 186 4.42 -8.53 -4.00
C ASP A 186 3.76 -7.22 -4.40
N VAL A 187 3.74 -6.27 -3.47
CA VAL A 187 3.10 -4.96 -3.58
C VAL A 187 4.04 -3.88 -3.05
N VAL A 188 4.02 -2.72 -3.66
CA VAL A 188 4.60 -1.49 -3.08
C VAL A 188 3.50 -0.46 -2.90
N THR A 189 3.43 0.17 -1.72
CA THR A 189 2.57 1.34 -1.52
C THR A 189 3.41 2.57 -1.26
N CYS A 190 3.19 3.61 -2.05
CA CYS A 190 4.05 4.78 -2.05
C CYS A 190 3.27 6.07 -2.37
N PRO A 191 3.79 7.24 -1.97
CA PRO A 191 3.25 8.52 -2.43
C PRO A 191 3.29 8.60 -3.96
N LEU A 192 2.30 9.26 -4.56
CA LEU A 192 2.25 9.49 -6.01
C LEU A 192 3.55 10.08 -6.55
N SER A 193 4.19 11.00 -5.81
CA SER A 193 5.46 11.61 -6.20
C SER A 193 6.60 10.60 -6.38
N ALA A 194 6.60 9.49 -5.64
CA ALA A 194 7.60 8.44 -5.82
C ALA A 194 7.34 7.64 -7.12
N ILE A 195 6.08 7.42 -7.48
CA ILE A 195 5.70 6.80 -8.76
C ILE A 195 6.10 7.71 -9.92
N LEU A 196 5.71 8.99 -9.86
CA LEU A 196 6.05 9.97 -10.90
C LEU A 196 7.56 10.13 -11.06
N GLY A 197 8.32 10.01 -9.98
CA GLY A 197 9.77 10.02 -10.01
C GLY A 197 10.41 8.92 -10.86
N LEU A 198 9.72 7.81 -11.12
CA LEU A 198 10.21 6.74 -11.99
C LEU A 198 10.25 7.12 -13.46
N PHE A 199 9.49 8.13 -13.89
CA PHE A 199 9.48 8.61 -15.27
C PHE A 199 10.69 9.48 -15.60
N HIS A 200 11.36 10.07 -14.62
CA HIS A 200 12.47 11.01 -14.85
C HIS A 200 13.77 10.29 -15.20
N HIS A 201 14.17 10.41 -16.47
CA HIS A 201 15.47 9.92 -16.91
C HIS A 201 16.06 10.83 -18.00
N PRO A 202 17.26 11.42 -17.79
CA PRO A 202 17.85 12.38 -18.74
C PRO A 202 17.99 11.84 -20.19
N LEU A 203 18.29 10.55 -20.33
CA LEU A 203 18.42 9.95 -21.67
C LEU A 203 17.08 9.79 -22.39
N THR A 204 15.97 9.68 -21.65
CA THR A 204 14.62 9.68 -22.26
C THR A 204 14.31 11.05 -22.83
N ASP A 205 14.60 12.11 -22.09
CA ASP A 205 14.35 13.49 -22.53
C ASP A 205 15.19 13.82 -23.75
N ILE A 206 16.50 13.56 -23.71
CA ILE A 206 17.43 13.76 -24.83
C ILE A 206 17.01 12.92 -26.05
N GLY A 207 16.61 11.65 -25.84
CA GLY A 207 16.17 10.75 -26.88
C GLY A 207 14.90 11.25 -27.59
N LEU A 208 13.93 11.70 -26.80
CA LEU A 208 12.67 12.27 -27.32
C LEU A 208 12.91 13.55 -28.14
N GLU A 209 13.71 14.46 -27.62
CA GLU A 209 14.08 15.70 -28.34
C GLU A 209 14.71 15.38 -29.70
N LYS A 210 15.67 14.43 -29.72
CA LYS A 210 16.30 14.00 -30.94
C LYS A 210 15.31 13.38 -31.93
N PHE A 211 14.45 12.49 -31.50
CA PHE A 211 13.44 11.86 -32.37
C PHE A 211 12.49 12.89 -32.96
N LEU A 212 12.03 13.85 -32.18
CA LEU A 212 11.15 14.93 -32.67
C LEU A 212 11.89 15.85 -33.66
N ALA A 213 13.18 16.17 -33.42
CA ALA A 213 13.97 16.98 -34.34
C ALA A 213 14.20 16.25 -35.67
N ASP A 214 14.51 14.96 -35.67
CA ASP A 214 14.71 14.19 -36.89
C ASP A 214 13.41 13.99 -37.66
N TYR A 215 12.27 13.78 -36.95
CA TYR A 215 10.92 13.71 -37.60
C TYR A 215 10.57 15.00 -38.33
N ARG A 216 10.78 16.17 -37.70
CA ARG A 216 10.50 17.48 -38.33
C ARG A 216 11.37 17.79 -39.55
N LYS A 217 12.60 17.26 -39.64
CA LYS A 217 13.46 17.44 -40.82
C LYS A 217 12.88 16.81 -42.09
N VAL A 218 12.19 15.67 -41.94
CA VAL A 218 11.64 14.91 -43.08
C VAL A 218 10.14 15.15 -43.29
N ASN A 219 9.49 15.78 -42.34
CA ASN A 219 8.06 16.17 -42.39
C ASN A 219 7.93 17.66 -41.98
N PRO A 220 8.40 18.59 -42.85
CA PRO A 220 8.17 20.03 -42.59
C PRO A 220 6.69 20.33 -42.61
N GLU A 221 6.21 21.20 -41.67
CA GLU A 221 4.83 21.72 -41.63
C GLU A 221 4.55 22.60 -42.83
#